data_6e068362fc3790f06a5b6735c480f360
#
_entry.id   6e068362fc3790f06a5b6735c480f360
#
_cell.length_a   1.000
_cell.length_b   1.000
_cell.length_c   1.000
_cell.angle_alpha   90.00
_cell.angle_beta   90.00
_cell.angle_gamma   90.00
#
_symmetry.space_group_name_H-M   'P 1'
#
loop_
_entity.id
_entity.type
_entity.pdbx_description
1 polymer ?
#
loop_
_entity_poly.entity_id
_entity_poly.type
_entity_poly.pdbx_seq_one_letter_code
_entity_poly.pdbx_strand_id
1 'polypeptide(L)'
;MHSQTGLISLLNIQDYINRNIKPHEKILVSKGKERADQLSKVKFQLCPIYLFYDDENIDLNLDIHHDKKPLIKFKSGKYTHSIYKTSSDFAGINFKELFVADGHHRIEGFAQLDVDKDTKFLSIIFPKSKCLNLAYNRSVKFPDTYNKDSFISDLKKYFYVEELKYHENINRFFVIYHQGKYLKIDLRNNFSTNGADCIDFGEFVLKEILNIQDETNDQRVEFVPPTLGTDYLINQVDTGITDLSTLMRPVSMDLVIEYSKNL
;
A
#
# COMPACT_ATOMS: atom_id res chain seq x y z
N MET A 1 -5.15 19.59 6.31
CA MET A 1 -4.27 19.34 5.14
C MET A 1 -3.14 18.49 5.63
N HIS A 2 -2.86 17.32 5.02
CA HIS A 2 -1.74 16.46 5.40
C HIS A 2 -0.46 16.93 4.70
N SER A 3 0.62 17.04 5.45
CA SER A 3 1.95 17.40 4.93
C SER A 3 2.97 16.35 5.36
N GLN A 4 3.78 15.92 4.42
CA GLN A 4 4.88 14.99 4.66
C GLN A 4 6.19 15.66 4.29
N THR A 5 7.19 15.52 5.15
CA THR A 5 8.56 15.95 4.88
C THR A 5 9.46 14.74 4.99
N GLY A 6 10.31 14.52 4.01
CA GLY A 6 11.23 13.40 3.96
C GLY A 6 12.59 13.79 3.36
N LEU A 7 13.57 12.94 3.58
CA LEU A 7 14.94 13.09 3.09
C LEU A 7 15.12 12.33 1.77
N ILE A 8 15.54 13.03 0.71
CA ILE A 8 16.00 12.40 -0.53
C ILE A 8 17.46 12.04 -0.35
N SER A 9 17.80 10.78 -0.51
CA SER A 9 19.17 10.27 -0.32
C SER A 9 19.50 9.12 -1.26
N LEU A 10 20.79 8.86 -1.42
CA LEU A 10 21.32 7.67 -2.06
C LEU A 10 21.69 6.66 -0.98
N LEU A 11 21.09 5.47 -1.02
CA LEU A 11 21.38 4.35 -0.13
C LEU A 11 22.09 3.23 -0.88
N ASN A 12 22.91 2.47 -0.15
CA ASN A 12 23.60 1.32 -0.72
C ASN A 12 22.63 0.15 -0.90
N ILE A 13 22.68 -0.52 -2.04
CA ILE A 13 21.85 -1.69 -2.33
C ILE A 13 22.14 -2.86 -1.37
N GLN A 14 23.34 -2.91 -0.80
CA GLN A 14 23.70 -3.94 0.18
C GLN A 14 22.83 -3.87 1.44
N ASP A 15 22.32 -2.69 1.82
CA ASP A 15 21.40 -2.58 2.95
C ASP A 15 20.08 -3.32 2.71
N TYR A 16 19.62 -3.38 1.47
CA TYR A 16 18.46 -4.20 1.09
C TYR A 16 18.82 -5.70 1.06
N ILE A 17 19.91 -6.05 0.43
CA ILE A 17 20.39 -7.43 0.34
C ILE A 17 20.63 -8.04 1.72
N ASN A 18 21.19 -7.25 2.64
CA ASN A 18 21.48 -7.64 4.04
C ASN A 18 20.27 -7.53 4.97
N ARG A 19 19.08 -7.20 4.46
CA ARG A 19 17.84 -7.07 5.23
C ARG A 19 17.82 -5.93 6.26
N ASN A 20 18.69 -4.92 6.13
CA ASN A 20 18.57 -3.66 6.86
C ASN A 20 17.40 -2.80 6.31
N ILE A 21 17.08 -2.98 5.02
CA ILE A 21 15.89 -2.44 4.36
C ILE A 21 14.94 -3.59 4.09
N LYS A 22 13.74 -3.56 4.69
CA LYS A 22 12.79 -4.68 4.71
C LYS A 22 11.57 -4.41 3.83
N PRO A 23 11.24 -5.29 2.88
CA PRO A 23 9.97 -5.26 2.17
C PRO A 23 8.84 -5.81 3.06
N HIS A 24 7.58 -5.45 2.76
CA HIS A 24 6.40 -6.02 3.43
C HIS A 24 5.51 -6.84 2.50
N GLU A 25 5.94 -7.06 1.27
CA GLU A 25 5.23 -7.93 0.33
C GLU A 25 6.19 -8.93 -0.33
N LYS A 26 5.66 -10.09 -0.70
CA LYS A 26 6.40 -11.08 -1.49
C LYS A 26 6.57 -10.57 -2.92
N ILE A 27 7.80 -10.49 -3.35
CA ILE A 27 8.14 -10.00 -4.68
C ILE A 27 8.05 -11.14 -5.68
N LEU A 28 7.29 -10.93 -6.75
CA LEU A 28 7.28 -11.86 -7.87
C LEU A 28 8.62 -11.76 -8.60
N VAL A 29 9.36 -12.86 -8.65
CA VAL A 29 10.68 -12.96 -9.29
C VAL A 29 10.66 -12.43 -10.74
N SER A 30 9.57 -12.73 -11.47
CA SER A 30 9.38 -12.24 -12.85
C SER A 30 9.33 -10.72 -12.95
N LYS A 31 8.61 -10.06 -12.04
CA LYS A 31 8.52 -8.59 -12.00
C LYS A 31 9.83 -7.94 -11.58
N GLY A 32 10.57 -8.55 -10.65
CA GLY A 32 11.92 -8.12 -10.30
C GLY A 32 12.85 -8.16 -11.52
N LYS A 33 12.84 -9.26 -12.27
CA LYS A 33 13.63 -9.44 -13.49
C LYS A 33 13.27 -8.42 -14.58
N GLU A 34 11.99 -8.18 -14.81
CA GLU A 34 11.52 -7.15 -15.74
C GLU A 34 12.08 -5.76 -15.38
N ARG A 35 12.10 -5.42 -14.10
CA ARG A 35 12.68 -4.16 -13.62
C ARG A 35 14.19 -4.12 -13.72
N ALA A 36 14.88 -5.22 -13.49
CA ALA A 36 16.31 -5.35 -13.73
C ALA A 36 16.65 -5.14 -15.21
N ASP A 37 15.93 -5.80 -16.12
CA ASP A 37 16.09 -5.63 -17.56
C ASP A 37 15.83 -4.19 -18.01
N GLN A 38 14.82 -3.54 -17.45
CA GLN A 38 14.54 -2.13 -17.71
C GLN A 38 15.69 -1.23 -17.25
N LEU A 39 16.18 -1.42 -16.02
CA LEU A 39 17.29 -0.64 -15.46
C LEU A 39 18.58 -0.82 -16.27
N SER A 40 18.89 -2.06 -16.68
CA SER A 40 20.09 -2.35 -17.49
C SER A 40 20.08 -1.66 -18.85
N LYS A 41 18.90 -1.48 -19.45
CA LYS A 41 18.72 -0.82 -20.74
C LYS A 41 18.72 0.71 -20.62
N VAL A 42 17.96 1.24 -19.66
CA VAL A 42 17.77 2.69 -19.50
C VAL A 42 18.95 3.32 -18.77
N LYS A 43 19.62 2.58 -17.88
CA LYS A 43 20.74 3.04 -17.02
C LYS A 43 20.37 4.23 -16.12
N PHE A 44 19.09 4.44 -15.86
CA PHE A 44 18.56 5.47 -14.99
C PHE A 44 17.50 4.91 -14.07
N GLN A 45 17.50 5.35 -12.81
CA GLN A 45 16.40 5.14 -11.92
C GLN A 45 15.32 6.20 -12.18
N LEU A 46 14.15 5.76 -12.67
CA LEU A 46 13.06 6.66 -13.06
C LEU A 46 12.28 7.23 -11.85
N CYS A 47 12.18 6.48 -10.75
CA CYS A 47 11.45 6.88 -9.55
C CYS A 47 12.23 6.47 -8.30
N PRO A 48 12.26 7.30 -7.26
CA PRO A 48 12.88 6.93 -5.99
C PRO A 48 12.12 5.76 -5.33
N ILE A 49 12.81 5.04 -4.46
CA ILE A 49 12.19 4.07 -3.55
C ILE A 49 11.66 4.84 -2.36
N TYR A 50 10.41 4.62 -2.00
CA TYR A 50 9.79 5.22 -0.83
C TYR A 50 10.04 4.34 0.39
N LEU A 51 10.78 4.89 1.36
CA LEU A 51 11.16 4.22 2.59
C LEU A 51 10.61 4.96 3.80
N PHE A 52 10.44 4.24 4.90
CA PHE A 52 10.17 4.84 6.19
C PHE A 52 10.97 4.16 7.28
N TYR A 53 11.13 4.86 8.41
CA TYR A 53 11.75 4.36 9.63
C TYR A 53 10.83 4.55 10.84
N ASP A 54 11.01 3.70 11.83
CA ASP A 54 10.31 3.73 13.11
C ASP A 54 11.36 3.74 14.25
N ASP A 55 12.06 4.86 14.39
CA ASP A 55 13.03 5.08 15.47
C ASP A 55 12.84 6.49 16.01
N GLU A 56 12.33 6.58 17.23
CA GLU A 56 12.05 7.85 17.91
C GLU A 56 13.33 8.64 18.26
N ASN A 57 14.50 7.99 18.25
CA ASN A 57 15.78 8.64 18.51
C ASN A 57 16.33 9.34 17.26
N ILE A 58 15.77 9.05 16.07
CA ILE A 58 16.18 9.70 14.83
C ILE A 58 15.23 10.86 14.54
N ASP A 59 15.65 12.05 14.90
CA ASP A 59 15.05 13.29 14.42
C ASP A 59 15.90 13.79 13.24
N LEU A 60 15.37 13.67 12.04
CA LEU A 60 16.03 14.20 10.85
C LEU A 60 16.10 15.72 10.85
N ASN A 61 15.42 16.36 11.82
CA ASN A 61 15.34 17.82 11.98
C ASN A 61 15.20 18.52 10.61
N LEU A 62 14.28 17.98 9.80
CA LEU A 62 14.00 18.46 8.46
C LEU A 62 13.17 19.76 8.57
N ASP A 63 13.67 20.72 9.35
CA ASP A 63 13.11 22.06 9.40
C ASP A 63 13.24 22.68 8.01
N ILE A 64 12.19 22.54 7.26
CA ILE A 64 12.03 23.31 6.03
C ILE A 64 11.76 24.73 6.49
N HIS A 65 12.78 25.54 6.46
CA HIS A 65 12.59 26.97 6.55
C HIS A 65 11.71 27.38 5.36
N HIS A 66 10.43 27.65 5.63
CA HIS A 66 9.46 28.06 4.62
C HIS A 66 9.90 29.32 3.87
N ASP A 67 10.91 30.02 4.39
CA ASP A 67 11.54 31.21 3.81
C ASP A 67 12.54 30.87 2.69
N LYS A 68 12.97 29.62 2.55
CA LYS A 68 13.87 29.21 1.49
C LYS A 68 13.09 28.91 0.21
N LYS A 69 13.59 29.43 -0.90
CA LYS A 69 13.05 29.10 -2.22
C LYS A 69 13.32 27.61 -2.53
N PRO A 70 12.30 26.82 -2.89
CA PRO A 70 12.51 25.43 -3.28
C PRO A 70 13.35 25.34 -4.56
N LEU A 71 14.20 24.33 -4.66
CA LEU A 71 14.94 23.98 -5.86
C LEU A 71 13.98 23.60 -6.99
N ILE A 72 12.97 22.80 -6.66
CA ILE A 72 11.91 22.38 -7.58
C ILE A 72 10.57 22.47 -6.85
N LYS A 73 9.55 22.99 -7.55
CA LYS A 73 8.17 23.02 -7.06
C LYS A 73 7.21 22.70 -8.20
N PHE A 74 6.34 21.71 -7.98
CA PHE A 74 5.33 21.32 -8.97
C PHE A 74 4.05 20.82 -8.29
N LYS A 75 2.97 20.74 -9.08
CA LYS A 75 1.69 20.16 -8.66
C LYS A 75 1.46 18.84 -9.38
N SER A 76 0.95 17.85 -8.66
CA SER A 76 0.46 16.59 -9.20
C SER A 76 -0.90 16.29 -8.58
N GLY A 77 -1.96 16.37 -9.38
CA GLY A 77 -3.33 16.34 -8.87
C GLY A 77 -3.59 17.42 -7.82
N LYS A 78 -4.08 17.01 -6.65
CA LYS A 78 -4.35 17.92 -5.52
C LYS A 78 -3.11 18.21 -4.64
N TYR A 79 -1.99 17.57 -4.93
CA TYR A 79 -0.77 17.69 -4.11
C TYR A 79 0.20 18.69 -4.70
N THR A 80 0.90 19.42 -3.82
CA THR A 80 2.04 20.26 -4.17
C THR A 80 3.30 19.63 -3.63
N HIS A 81 4.28 19.45 -4.50
CA HIS A 81 5.59 18.90 -4.17
C HIS A 81 6.62 20.05 -4.20
N SER A 82 7.48 20.08 -3.19
CA SER A 82 8.57 21.05 -3.10
C SER A 82 9.84 20.33 -2.66
N ILE A 83 10.91 20.51 -3.41
CA ILE A 83 12.23 19.93 -3.12
C ILE A 83 13.17 21.07 -2.74
N TYR A 84 13.85 20.92 -1.61
CA TYR A 84 14.79 21.87 -1.08
C TYR A 84 16.19 21.26 -1.00
N LYS A 85 17.19 22.06 -1.24
CA LYS A 85 18.57 21.67 -0.96
C LYS A 85 18.85 21.92 0.53
N THR A 86 19.38 20.91 1.20
CA THR A 86 19.86 21.04 2.57
C THR A 86 21.39 21.09 2.59
N SER A 87 21.93 21.83 3.56
CA SER A 87 23.37 21.83 3.89
C SER A 87 23.68 20.96 5.11
N SER A 88 22.63 20.39 5.75
CA SER A 88 22.81 19.50 6.88
C SER A 88 23.52 18.22 6.45
N ASP A 89 24.47 17.79 7.26
CA ASP A 89 25.16 16.51 7.06
C ASP A 89 24.33 15.38 7.70
N PHE A 90 23.85 14.49 6.88
CA PHE A 90 23.12 13.30 7.30
C PHE A 90 23.95 12.01 7.21
N ALA A 91 25.25 12.11 6.87
CA ALA A 91 26.12 10.94 6.71
C ALA A 91 26.32 10.13 8.01
N GLY A 92 26.14 10.77 9.17
CA GLY A 92 26.24 10.12 10.48
C GLY A 92 24.97 9.45 10.96
N ILE A 93 23.86 9.54 10.21
CA ILE A 93 22.61 8.90 10.64
C ILE A 93 22.66 7.41 10.29
N ASN A 94 22.56 6.61 11.34
CA ASN A 94 22.47 5.16 11.22
C ASN A 94 21.04 4.71 11.51
N PHE A 95 20.28 4.40 10.46
CA PHE A 95 18.98 3.77 10.58
C PHE A 95 19.17 2.29 10.94
N LYS A 96 18.67 1.87 12.12
CA LYS A 96 18.69 0.46 12.52
C LYS A 96 17.94 -0.41 11.53
N GLU A 97 16.78 0.05 11.10
CA GLU A 97 15.92 -0.62 10.13
C GLU A 97 15.22 0.43 9.27
N LEU A 98 15.10 0.14 7.99
CA LEU A 98 14.25 0.86 7.05
C LEU A 98 13.22 -0.10 6.47
N PHE A 99 12.05 0.42 6.15
CA PHE A 99 10.95 -0.35 5.59
C PHE A 99 10.56 0.22 4.24
N VAL A 100 10.34 -0.65 3.26
CA VAL A 100 9.86 -0.23 1.94
C VAL A 100 8.37 0.09 2.04
N ALA A 101 7.98 1.32 1.77
CA ALA A 101 6.58 1.72 1.68
C ALA A 101 6.04 1.57 0.25
N ASP A 102 6.86 1.91 -0.74
CA ASP A 102 6.55 1.72 -2.18
C ASP A 102 7.82 1.50 -2.99
N GLY A 103 7.71 0.71 -4.05
CA GLY A 103 8.82 0.42 -4.94
C GLY A 103 9.48 -0.93 -4.71
N HIS A 104 8.80 -1.90 -4.12
CA HIS A 104 9.30 -3.25 -3.85
C HIS A 104 9.91 -3.92 -5.09
N HIS A 105 9.19 -3.93 -6.22
CA HIS A 105 9.71 -4.49 -7.47
C HIS A 105 10.87 -3.68 -8.05
N ARG A 106 10.94 -2.37 -7.76
CA ARG A 106 12.05 -1.49 -8.22
C ARG A 106 13.33 -1.81 -7.48
N ILE A 107 13.29 -1.87 -6.14
CA ILE A 107 14.47 -2.18 -5.33
C ILE A 107 14.94 -3.62 -5.58
N GLU A 108 14.02 -4.56 -5.74
CA GLU A 108 14.34 -5.93 -6.13
C GLU A 108 15.05 -5.98 -7.49
N GLY A 109 14.58 -5.19 -8.46
CA GLY A 109 15.26 -5.08 -9.75
C GLY A 109 16.71 -4.61 -9.63
N PHE A 110 17.00 -3.67 -8.71
CA PHE A 110 18.38 -3.28 -8.40
C PHE A 110 19.18 -4.44 -7.80
N ALA A 111 18.60 -5.19 -6.85
CA ALA A 111 19.28 -6.29 -6.18
C ALA A 111 19.57 -7.48 -7.11
N GLN A 112 18.79 -7.64 -8.19
CA GLN A 112 19.00 -8.69 -9.20
C GLN A 112 20.02 -8.33 -10.29
N LEU A 113 20.46 -7.07 -10.36
CA LEU A 113 21.54 -6.70 -11.26
C LEU A 113 22.88 -7.22 -10.70
N ASP A 114 23.80 -7.55 -11.61
CA ASP A 114 25.20 -7.76 -11.26
C ASP A 114 25.84 -6.39 -10.98
N VAL A 115 25.69 -5.94 -9.74
CA VAL A 115 26.08 -4.60 -9.32
C VAL A 115 27.24 -4.63 -8.33
N ASP A 116 28.08 -3.62 -8.42
CA ASP A 116 29.16 -3.40 -7.46
C ASP A 116 28.59 -3.22 -6.03
N LYS A 117 29.39 -3.60 -5.04
CA LYS A 117 29.07 -3.44 -3.60
C LYS A 117 28.75 -1.98 -3.22
N ASP A 118 29.27 -1.03 -3.98
CA ASP A 118 29.05 0.41 -3.77
C ASP A 118 27.88 0.97 -4.56
N THR A 119 27.12 0.13 -5.27
CA THR A 119 25.95 0.57 -6.04
C THR A 119 24.92 1.18 -5.12
N LYS A 120 24.47 2.38 -5.48
CA LYS A 120 23.48 3.16 -4.74
C LYS A 120 22.22 3.34 -5.54
N PHE A 121 21.10 3.41 -4.83
CA PHE A 121 19.80 3.73 -5.40
C PHE A 121 19.21 4.99 -4.77
N LEU A 122 18.42 5.71 -5.53
CA LEU A 122 17.70 6.91 -5.05
C LEU A 122 16.52 6.52 -4.20
N SER A 123 16.43 7.10 -3.02
CA SER A 123 15.34 6.90 -2.07
C SER A 123 14.77 8.20 -1.55
N ILE A 124 13.54 8.13 -1.02
CA ILE A 124 12.96 9.17 -0.17
C ILE A 124 12.59 8.49 1.15
N ILE A 125 13.09 9.02 2.27
CA ILE A 125 12.97 8.44 3.60
C ILE A 125 12.09 9.34 4.46
N PHE A 126 11.04 8.77 5.08
CA PHE A 126 10.13 9.48 5.96
C PHE A 126 10.09 8.85 7.36
N PRO A 127 9.87 9.62 8.41
CA PRO A 127 9.50 9.02 9.69
C PRO A 127 8.10 8.39 9.59
N LYS A 128 7.89 7.24 10.22
CA LYS A 128 6.60 6.53 10.28
C LYS A 128 5.43 7.47 10.63
N SER A 129 5.65 8.37 11.58
CA SER A 129 4.65 9.34 12.06
C SER A 129 4.14 10.31 10.98
N LYS A 130 4.87 10.46 9.86
CA LYS A 130 4.47 11.28 8.70
C LYS A 130 3.91 10.45 7.56
N CYS A 131 3.98 9.12 7.62
CA CYS A 131 3.42 8.26 6.60
C CYS A 131 1.90 8.22 6.73
N LEU A 132 1.22 8.42 5.61
CA LEU A 132 -0.22 8.23 5.49
C LEU A 132 -0.46 6.98 4.66
N ASN A 133 -0.85 5.89 5.32
CA ASN A 133 -1.33 4.72 4.62
C ASN A 133 -2.80 4.91 4.24
N LEU A 134 -3.14 4.59 3.01
CA LEU A 134 -4.50 4.68 2.50
C LEU A 134 -5.00 3.28 2.14
N ALA A 135 -6.29 3.03 2.35
CA ALA A 135 -6.89 1.76 2.01
C ALA A 135 -6.84 1.53 0.49
N TYR A 136 -6.38 0.36 0.09
CA TYR A 136 -6.46 -0.11 -1.29
C TYR A 136 -7.70 -0.99 -1.41
N ASN A 137 -8.77 -0.45 -1.97
CA ASN A 137 -10.05 -1.12 -2.05
C ASN A 137 -10.08 -2.17 -3.17
N ARG A 138 -11.14 -2.96 -3.20
CA ARG A 138 -11.40 -3.96 -4.25
C ARG A 138 -12.75 -3.71 -4.85
N SER A 139 -12.86 -3.88 -6.17
CA SER A 139 -14.14 -4.08 -6.86
C SER A 139 -14.12 -5.48 -7.47
N VAL A 140 -15.18 -6.25 -7.28
CA VAL A 140 -15.19 -7.67 -7.62
C VAL A 140 -16.41 -8.03 -8.45
N LYS A 141 -16.16 -8.71 -9.58
CA LYS A 141 -17.20 -9.41 -10.36
C LYS A 141 -17.34 -10.82 -9.83
N PHE A 142 -18.56 -11.24 -9.51
CA PHE A 142 -18.77 -12.60 -9.04
C PHE A 142 -18.53 -13.62 -10.16
N PRO A 143 -18.08 -14.84 -9.82
CA PRO A 143 -18.05 -15.93 -10.76
C PRO A 143 -19.44 -16.20 -11.33
N ASP A 144 -19.55 -16.51 -12.63
CA ASP A 144 -20.83 -16.78 -13.28
C ASP A 144 -21.58 -17.99 -12.66
N THR A 145 -20.83 -18.89 -12.03
CA THR A 145 -21.37 -20.07 -11.33
C THR A 145 -21.85 -19.75 -9.92
N TYR A 146 -21.59 -18.54 -9.39
CA TYR A 146 -21.96 -18.16 -8.03
C TYR A 146 -23.39 -17.60 -7.98
N ASN A 147 -24.17 -18.09 -7.02
CA ASN A 147 -25.52 -17.56 -6.78
C ASN A 147 -25.45 -16.24 -6.01
N LYS A 148 -25.67 -15.13 -6.72
CA LYS A 148 -25.58 -13.78 -6.16
C LYS A 148 -26.57 -13.52 -5.02
N ASP A 149 -27.73 -14.18 -5.02
CA ASP A 149 -28.76 -14.02 -3.99
C ASP A 149 -28.34 -14.62 -2.64
N SER A 150 -27.37 -15.56 -2.66
CA SER A 150 -26.85 -16.17 -1.43
C SER A 150 -25.76 -15.33 -0.76
N PHE A 151 -25.22 -14.29 -1.40
CA PHE A 151 -24.02 -13.61 -0.94
C PHE A 151 -24.11 -13.08 0.50
N ILE A 152 -25.21 -12.41 0.86
CA ILE A 152 -25.39 -11.89 2.23
C ILE A 152 -25.48 -13.02 3.25
N SER A 153 -26.12 -14.16 2.89
CA SER A 153 -26.21 -15.32 3.78
C SER A 153 -24.85 -16.00 3.94
N ASP A 154 -24.04 -16.02 2.88
CA ASP A 154 -22.70 -16.59 2.91
C ASP A 154 -21.73 -15.70 3.73
N LEU A 155 -21.81 -14.37 3.58
CA LEU A 155 -21.09 -13.44 4.45
C LEU A 155 -21.37 -13.67 5.93
N LYS A 156 -22.65 -13.91 6.29
CA LYS A 156 -23.04 -14.16 7.69
C LYS A 156 -22.45 -15.43 8.29
N LYS A 157 -21.89 -16.34 7.51
CA LYS A 157 -21.17 -17.52 8.03
C LYS A 157 -19.87 -17.10 8.72
N TYR A 158 -19.20 -16.09 8.21
CA TYR A 158 -17.89 -15.63 8.67
C TYR A 158 -17.94 -14.32 9.45
N PHE A 159 -18.90 -13.44 9.13
CA PHE A 159 -18.97 -12.08 9.66
C PHE A 159 -20.29 -11.80 10.39
N TYR A 160 -20.24 -10.86 11.31
CA TYR A 160 -21.40 -10.08 11.71
C TYR A 160 -21.65 -9.04 10.63
N VAL A 161 -22.87 -9.02 10.09
CA VAL A 161 -23.25 -8.15 8.97
C VAL A 161 -24.36 -7.22 9.41
N GLU A 162 -24.10 -5.91 9.36
CA GLU A 162 -25.04 -4.86 9.69
C GLU A 162 -25.27 -3.96 8.46
N GLU A 163 -26.52 -3.73 8.06
CA GLU A 163 -26.85 -2.82 6.98
C GLU A 163 -26.80 -1.37 7.49
N LEU A 164 -25.93 -0.55 6.92
CA LEU A 164 -25.81 0.87 7.25
C LEU A 164 -26.79 1.68 6.40
N LYS A 165 -27.52 2.60 7.05
CA LYS A 165 -28.47 3.49 6.37
C LYS A 165 -27.78 4.59 5.56
N TYR A 166 -26.52 4.91 5.90
CA TYR A 166 -25.76 6.02 5.32
C TYR A 166 -24.28 5.72 5.30
N HIS A 167 -23.55 6.32 4.37
CA HIS A 167 -22.09 6.17 4.23
C HIS A 167 -21.28 7.05 5.20
N GLU A 168 -21.90 7.70 6.18
CA GLU A 168 -21.18 8.49 7.16
C GLU A 168 -20.24 7.60 7.99
N ASN A 169 -18.96 8.00 8.02
CA ASN A 169 -17.91 7.29 8.75
C ASN A 169 -17.52 5.88 8.23
N ILE A 170 -17.82 5.56 6.97
CA ILE A 170 -17.41 4.27 6.37
C ILE A 170 -15.92 3.98 6.52
N ASN A 171 -15.04 4.99 6.55
CA ASN A 171 -13.61 4.83 6.80
C ASN A 171 -13.24 4.30 8.20
N ARG A 172 -14.22 4.19 9.12
CA ARG A 172 -14.00 3.62 10.45
C ARG A 172 -14.32 2.15 10.53
N PHE A 173 -14.97 1.60 9.50
CA PHE A 173 -15.45 0.22 9.47
C PHE A 173 -14.99 -0.42 8.17
N PHE A 174 -14.86 -1.75 8.19
CA PHE A 174 -14.80 -2.50 6.96
C PHE A 174 -16.22 -2.60 6.39
N VAL A 175 -16.45 -2.07 5.20
CA VAL A 175 -17.74 -2.04 4.54
C VAL A 175 -17.66 -2.70 3.16
N ILE A 176 -18.66 -3.51 2.84
CA ILE A 176 -18.91 -4.00 1.48
C ILE A 176 -20.12 -3.26 0.92
N TYR A 177 -19.98 -2.66 -0.25
CA TYR A 177 -21.12 -2.13 -1.02
C TYR A 177 -21.56 -3.17 -2.03
N HIS A 178 -22.84 -3.57 -1.95
CA HIS A 178 -23.43 -4.60 -2.81
C HIS A 178 -24.93 -4.33 -2.98
N GLN A 179 -25.45 -4.36 -4.23
CA GLN A 179 -26.87 -4.16 -4.57
C GLN A 179 -27.49 -2.90 -3.92
N GLY A 180 -26.78 -1.77 -3.98
CA GLY A 180 -27.26 -0.51 -3.40
C GLY A 180 -27.21 -0.42 -1.85
N LYS A 181 -26.61 -1.40 -1.17
CA LYS A 181 -26.54 -1.51 0.28
C LYS A 181 -25.11 -1.39 0.79
N TYR A 182 -24.94 -0.65 1.88
CA TYR A 182 -23.69 -0.62 2.64
C TYR A 182 -23.77 -1.64 3.77
N LEU A 183 -22.92 -2.65 3.71
CA LEU A 183 -22.85 -3.74 4.68
C LEU A 183 -21.59 -3.56 5.53
N LYS A 184 -21.76 -3.15 6.79
CA LYS A 184 -20.67 -3.16 7.77
C LYS A 184 -20.35 -4.62 8.11
N ILE A 185 -19.06 -4.93 8.08
CA ILE A 185 -18.54 -6.28 8.22
C ILE A 185 -17.58 -6.32 9.42
N ASP A 186 -17.87 -7.20 10.38
CA ASP A 186 -16.98 -7.50 11.49
C ASP A 186 -16.77 -9.01 11.56
N LEU A 187 -15.52 -9.48 11.59
CA LEU A 187 -15.21 -10.90 11.64
C LEU A 187 -15.75 -11.53 12.93
N ARG A 188 -16.34 -12.73 12.83
CA ARG A 188 -16.86 -13.42 14.00
C ARG A 188 -15.74 -13.90 14.91
N ASN A 189 -15.98 -13.90 16.22
CA ASN A 189 -15.00 -14.21 17.26
C ASN A 189 -14.41 -15.63 17.19
N ASN A 190 -15.06 -16.56 16.47
CA ASN A 190 -14.56 -17.91 16.27
C ASN A 190 -13.55 -18.04 15.11
N PHE A 191 -13.26 -16.94 14.41
CA PHE A 191 -12.24 -16.88 13.38
C PHE A 191 -11.09 -15.97 13.83
N SER A 192 -9.87 -16.33 13.43
CA SER A 192 -8.70 -15.50 13.68
C SER A 192 -8.56 -14.45 12.59
N THR A 193 -8.41 -13.19 12.98
CA THR A 193 -8.03 -12.11 12.06
C THR A 193 -6.54 -11.88 12.10
N ASN A 194 -5.96 -11.51 10.96
CA ASN A 194 -4.59 -11.02 10.87
C ASN A 194 -4.50 -9.49 11.03
N GLY A 195 -5.59 -8.85 11.48
CA GLY A 195 -5.63 -7.43 11.83
C GLY A 195 -5.80 -6.46 10.66
N ALA A 196 -6.00 -6.96 9.45
CA ALA A 196 -6.21 -6.12 8.27
C ALA A 196 -7.43 -6.58 7.46
N ASP A 197 -8.32 -5.64 7.15
CA ASP A 197 -9.55 -5.91 6.38
C ASP A 197 -9.26 -6.58 5.02
N CYS A 198 -8.18 -6.20 4.36
CA CYS A 198 -7.81 -6.78 3.07
C CYS A 198 -7.42 -8.26 3.17
N ILE A 199 -6.86 -8.70 4.29
CA ILE A 199 -6.50 -10.10 4.51
C ILE A 199 -7.76 -10.89 4.81
N ASP A 200 -8.61 -10.39 5.71
CA ASP A 200 -9.88 -11.05 6.05
C ASP A 200 -10.80 -11.12 4.82
N PHE A 201 -10.82 -10.09 3.99
CA PHE A 201 -11.54 -10.09 2.71
C PHE A 201 -10.99 -11.15 1.75
N GLY A 202 -9.68 -11.19 1.57
CA GLY A 202 -9.02 -12.17 0.70
C GLY A 202 -9.31 -13.61 1.13
N GLU A 203 -9.22 -13.89 2.42
CA GLU A 203 -9.42 -15.25 2.95
C GLU A 203 -10.89 -15.66 2.91
N PHE A 204 -11.78 -14.87 3.52
CA PHE A 204 -13.15 -15.32 3.74
C PHE A 204 -14.08 -14.96 2.59
N VAL A 205 -13.91 -13.79 1.93
CA VAL A 205 -14.81 -13.41 0.85
C VAL A 205 -14.33 -13.94 -0.50
N LEU A 206 -13.06 -13.69 -0.85
CA LEU A 206 -12.57 -14.13 -2.15
C LEU A 206 -12.40 -15.64 -2.22
N LYS A 207 -11.66 -16.25 -1.28
CA LYS A 207 -11.37 -17.68 -1.36
C LYS A 207 -12.56 -18.54 -0.94
N GLU A 208 -13.08 -18.35 0.27
CA GLU A 208 -14.09 -19.25 0.83
C GLU A 208 -15.48 -19.06 0.21
N ILE A 209 -15.92 -17.82 -0.04
CA ILE A 209 -17.26 -17.55 -0.58
C ILE A 209 -17.23 -17.57 -2.11
N LEU A 210 -16.30 -16.83 -2.75
CA LEU A 210 -16.31 -16.64 -4.20
C LEU A 210 -15.39 -17.61 -4.95
N ASN A 211 -14.64 -18.47 -4.25
CA ASN A 211 -13.66 -19.41 -4.82
C ASN A 211 -12.64 -18.73 -5.75
N ILE A 212 -12.20 -17.53 -5.39
CA ILE A 212 -11.13 -16.77 -6.05
C ILE A 212 -9.84 -16.98 -5.26
N GLN A 213 -8.95 -17.84 -5.73
CA GLN A 213 -7.77 -18.28 -4.97
C GLN A 213 -6.58 -17.30 -5.06
N ASP A 214 -6.48 -16.55 -6.14
CA ASP A 214 -5.39 -15.59 -6.39
C ASP A 214 -5.96 -14.23 -6.84
N GLU A 215 -6.18 -13.34 -5.87
CA GLU A 215 -6.73 -12.02 -6.15
C GLU A 215 -5.83 -11.17 -7.07
N THR A 216 -4.52 -11.44 -7.09
CA THR A 216 -3.56 -10.64 -7.86
C THR A 216 -3.63 -10.91 -9.35
N ASN A 217 -3.95 -12.15 -9.74
CA ASN A 217 -3.98 -12.59 -11.13
C ASN A 217 -5.40 -12.82 -11.66
N ASP A 218 -6.42 -12.77 -10.80
CA ASP A 218 -7.82 -12.96 -11.22
C ASP A 218 -8.40 -11.68 -11.79
N GLN A 219 -8.81 -11.73 -13.06
CA GLN A 219 -9.38 -10.57 -13.79
C GLN A 219 -10.71 -10.06 -13.23
N ARG A 220 -11.37 -10.83 -12.36
CA ARG A 220 -12.61 -10.43 -11.70
C ARG A 220 -12.37 -9.51 -10.51
N VAL A 221 -11.12 -9.37 -10.05
CA VAL A 221 -10.73 -8.53 -8.91
C VAL A 221 -9.95 -7.31 -9.42
N GLU A 222 -10.55 -6.14 -9.27
CA GLU A 222 -9.89 -4.87 -9.53
C GLU A 222 -9.36 -4.27 -8.22
N PHE A 223 -8.08 -3.93 -8.21
CA PHE A 223 -7.44 -3.17 -7.14
C PHE A 223 -7.67 -1.68 -7.36
N VAL A 224 -8.54 -1.07 -6.57
CA VAL A 224 -8.96 0.31 -6.74
C VAL A 224 -8.11 1.25 -5.87
N PRO A 225 -7.28 2.11 -6.50
CA PRO A 225 -6.45 3.04 -5.75
C PRO A 225 -7.32 4.09 -5.03
N PRO A 226 -6.92 4.52 -3.83
CA PRO A 226 -7.68 5.47 -3.02
C PRO A 226 -7.89 6.85 -3.67
N THR A 227 -7.12 7.15 -4.73
CA THR A 227 -7.25 8.39 -5.51
C THR A 227 -8.53 8.47 -6.33
N LEU A 228 -9.16 7.35 -6.67
CA LEU A 228 -10.42 7.30 -7.41
C LEU A 228 -11.64 7.62 -6.53
N GLY A 229 -11.52 7.45 -5.22
CA GLY A 229 -12.55 7.82 -4.26
C GLY A 229 -13.70 6.82 -4.15
N THR A 230 -14.61 7.11 -3.21
CA THR A 230 -15.75 6.24 -2.88
C THR A 230 -16.80 6.21 -4.00
N ASP A 231 -17.02 7.35 -4.66
CA ASP A 231 -18.03 7.44 -5.73
C ASP A 231 -17.70 6.52 -6.91
N TYR A 232 -16.42 6.32 -7.22
CA TYR A 232 -16.01 5.36 -8.24
C TYR A 232 -16.45 3.94 -7.84
N LEU A 233 -16.17 3.52 -6.60
CA LEU A 233 -16.50 2.19 -6.09
C LEU A 233 -18.01 1.91 -6.12
N ILE A 234 -18.81 2.89 -5.72
CA ILE A 234 -20.27 2.81 -5.76
C ILE A 234 -20.77 2.68 -7.21
N ASN A 235 -20.26 3.53 -8.09
CA ASN A 235 -20.65 3.55 -9.50
C ASN A 235 -20.34 2.22 -10.21
N GLN A 236 -19.23 1.54 -9.88
CA GLN A 236 -18.89 0.22 -10.44
C GLN A 236 -19.98 -0.81 -10.14
N VAL A 237 -20.54 -0.79 -8.94
CA VAL A 237 -21.61 -1.71 -8.54
C VAL A 237 -22.96 -1.29 -9.12
N ASP A 238 -23.33 -0.02 -9.02
CA ASP A 238 -24.64 0.49 -9.46
C ASP A 238 -24.84 0.35 -10.97
N THR A 239 -23.75 0.44 -11.74
CA THR A 239 -23.78 0.22 -13.20
C THR A 239 -23.64 -1.26 -13.61
N GLY A 240 -23.46 -2.17 -12.64
CA GLY A 240 -23.33 -3.61 -12.89
C GLY A 240 -22.00 -4.05 -13.50
N ILE A 241 -20.99 -3.16 -13.52
CA ILE A 241 -19.62 -3.50 -13.94
C ILE A 241 -19.05 -4.54 -12.99
N THR A 242 -19.21 -4.31 -11.68
CA THR A 242 -18.86 -5.27 -10.62
C THR A 242 -20.09 -5.61 -9.77
N ASP A 243 -20.00 -6.66 -8.96
CA ASP A 243 -21.10 -7.11 -8.10
C ASP A 243 -20.95 -6.60 -6.67
N LEU A 244 -19.71 -6.33 -6.24
CA LEU A 244 -19.41 -5.68 -4.97
C LEU A 244 -18.21 -4.74 -5.09
N SER A 245 -18.15 -3.79 -4.17
CA SER A 245 -16.95 -2.98 -3.89
C SER A 245 -16.70 -2.92 -2.40
N THR A 246 -15.42 -2.80 -2.01
CA THR A 246 -15.02 -2.70 -0.61
C THR A 246 -14.65 -1.27 -0.25
N LEU A 247 -14.89 -0.92 1.02
CA LEU A 247 -14.44 0.31 1.67
C LEU A 247 -13.71 -0.15 2.94
N MET A 248 -12.42 -0.39 2.78
CA MET A 248 -11.57 -0.97 3.82
C MET A 248 -10.93 0.10 4.68
N ARG A 249 -10.59 -0.26 5.91
CA ARG A 249 -9.72 0.57 6.75
C ARG A 249 -8.27 0.49 6.23
N PRO A 250 -7.51 1.57 6.32
CA PRO A 250 -6.08 1.51 6.04
C PRO A 250 -5.38 0.52 6.97
N VAL A 251 -4.45 -0.26 6.43
CA VAL A 251 -3.58 -1.12 7.24
C VAL A 251 -2.72 -0.23 8.14
N SER A 252 -2.60 -0.56 9.43
CA SER A 252 -1.75 0.21 10.34
C SER A 252 -0.27 0.10 9.96
N MET A 253 0.50 1.16 10.18
CA MET A 253 1.95 1.12 9.92
C MET A 253 2.67 0.12 10.84
N ASP A 254 2.13 -0.13 12.04
CA ASP A 254 2.67 -1.14 12.96
C ASP A 254 2.52 -2.55 12.38
N LEU A 255 1.37 -2.86 11.80
CA LEU A 255 1.15 -4.13 11.14
C LEU A 255 2.05 -4.29 9.90
N VAL A 256 2.25 -3.23 9.12
CA VAL A 256 3.21 -3.23 7.99
C VAL A 256 4.62 -3.58 8.48
N ILE A 257 5.06 -3.00 9.60
CA ILE A 257 6.36 -3.30 10.20
C ILE A 257 6.45 -4.75 10.65
N GLU A 258 5.41 -5.24 11.33
CA GLU A 258 5.35 -6.63 11.81
C GLU A 258 5.47 -7.61 10.63
N TYR A 259 4.70 -7.41 9.56
CA TYR A 259 4.82 -8.22 8.34
C TYR A 259 6.21 -8.15 7.72
N SER A 260 6.80 -6.95 7.65
CA SER A 260 8.14 -6.77 7.10
C SER A 260 9.23 -7.51 7.87
N LYS A 261 9.05 -7.68 9.18
CA LYS A 261 10.00 -8.40 10.04
C LYS A 261 9.88 -9.92 9.93
N ASN A 262 8.73 -10.41 9.49
CA ASN A 262 8.41 -11.84 9.39
C ASN A 262 8.62 -12.41 7.96
N LEU A 263 8.95 -11.57 6.98
CA LEU A 263 9.33 -11.95 5.61
C LEU A 263 10.84 -12.20 5.51
#